data_18558d43c05da484c6a9fceb07043131
#
_entry.id   18558d43c05da484c6a9fceb07043131
#
_cell.length_a   1.000
_cell.length_b   1.000
_cell.length_c   1.000
_cell.angle_alpha   90.00
_cell.angle_beta   90.00
_cell.angle_gamma   90.00
#
_symmetry.space_group_name_H-M   'P 1'
#
loop_
_entity.id
_entity.type
_entity.pdbx_description
1 polymer ?
#
loop_
_entity_poly.entity_id
_entity_poly.type
_entity_poly.pdbx_seq_one_letter_code
_entity_poly.pdbx_strand_id
1 'polypeptide(L)'
;MIFPRRIYDLGLSHKAVAVYCYLANRADKNGECFPSVRRIAEDLSIHKSTVYRAFTELENRGLLERIPRYHIQGGRRSSLYRVKGEITIILYNKT
;
A
#
# COMPACT_ATOMS: atom_id res chain seq x y z
N MET A 1 -13.25 10.78 -1.88
CA MET A 1 -11.86 11.17 -1.54
C MET A 1 -11.21 11.84 -2.74
N ILE A 2 -10.51 12.94 -2.49
CA ILE A 2 -9.79 13.64 -3.55
C ILE A 2 -8.31 13.30 -3.42
N PHE A 3 -7.74 12.71 -4.47
CA PHE A 3 -6.32 12.39 -4.47
C PHE A 3 -5.54 13.57 -5.06
N PRO A 4 -4.37 13.88 -4.51
CA PRO A 4 -3.51 14.89 -5.11
C PRO A 4 -3.15 14.50 -6.54
N ARG A 5 -3.09 15.48 -7.45
CA ARG A 5 -2.75 15.22 -8.83
C ARG A 5 -1.39 14.56 -8.98
N ARG A 6 -0.49 14.81 -8.05
CA ARG A 6 0.85 14.25 -8.06
C ARG A 6 0.90 12.74 -8.20
N ILE A 7 -0.06 12.02 -7.59
CA ILE A 7 -0.05 10.56 -7.68
C ILE A 7 -0.19 10.11 -9.14
N TYR A 8 -0.91 10.86 -9.94
CA TYR A 8 -1.11 10.51 -11.36
C TYR A 8 0.07 10.94 -12.23
N ASP A 9 0.88 11.87 -11.76
CA ASP A 9 2.03 12.36 -12.51
C ASP A 9 3.27 11.48 -12.34
N LEU A 10 3.20 10.47 -11.47
CA LEU A 10 4.33 9.59 -11.19
C LEU A 10 4.51 8.48 -12.24
N GLY A 11 3.60 8.38 -13.20
CA GLY A 11 3.69 7.35 -14.22
C GLY A 11 3.38 5.95 -13.73
N LEU A 12 2.66 5.82 -12.62
CA LEU A 12 2.26 4.54 -12.07
C LEU A 12 1.07 3.97 -12.84
N SER A 13 0.98 2.63 -12.89
CA SER A 13 -0.21 1.99 -13.43
C SER A 13 -1.41 2.30 -12.54
N HIS A 14 -2.61 2.20 -13.13
CA HIS A 14 -3.84 2.44 -12.36
C HIS A 14 -3.96 1.50 -11.18
N LYS A 15 -3.51 0.25 -11.35
CA LYS A 15 -3.59 -0.74 -10.28
C LYS A 15 -2.61 -0.41 -9.16
N ALA A 16 -1.42 0.09 -9.50
CA ALA A 16 -0.47 0.53 -8.47
C ALA A 16 -1.02 1.72 -7.71
N VAL A 17 -1.66 2.68 -8.40
CA VAL A 17 -2.31 3.81 -7.74
C VAL A 17 -3.39 3.32 -6.79
N ALA A 18 -4.23 2.37 -7.24
CA ALA A 18 -5.30 1.84 -6.41
C ALA A 18 -4.76 1.18 -5.15
N VAL A 19 -3.71 0.36 -5.29
CA VAL A 19 -3.11 -0.31 -4.14
C VAL A 19 -2.48 0.70 -3.20
N TYR A 20 -1.77 1.68 -3.74
CA TYR A 20 -1.15 2.73 -2.92
C TYR A 20 -2.21 3.47 -2.09
N CYS A 21 -3.28 3.91 -2.74
CA CYS A 21 -4.34 4.64 -2.06
C CYS A 21 -5.05 3.78 -1.02
N TYR A 22 -5.26 2.51 -1.32
CA TYR A 22 -5.86 1.57 -0.38
C TYR A 22 -5.00 1.46 0.89
N LEU A 23 -3.70 1.26 0.71
CA LEU A 23 -2.80 1.16 1.85
C LEU A 23 -2.70 2.46 2.62
N ALA A 24 -2.63 3.58 1.92
CA ALA A 24 -2.55 4.89 2.56
C ALA A 24 -3.79 5.17 3.41
N ASN A 25 -4.97 4.76 2.95
CA ASN A 25 -6.20 4.93 3.70
C ASN A 25 -6.25 4.08 4.96
N ARG A 26 -5.57 2.94 4.96
CA ARG A 26 -5.52 2.05 6.11
C ARG A 26 -4.37 2.35 7.05
N ALA A 27 -3.39 3.12 6.59
CA ALA A 27 -2.20 3.40 7.36
C ALA A 27 -2.52 4.26 8.58
N ASP A 28 -1.79 4.01 9.66
CA ASP A 28 -1.89 4.84 10.85
C ASP A 28 -1.06 6.11 10.66
N LYS A 29 -0.88 6.87 11.73
CA LYS A 29 -0.13 8.14 11.65
C LYS A 29 1.34 7.94 11.30
N ASN A 30 1.85 6.72 11.44
CA ASN A 30 3.23 6.38 11.08
C ASN A 30 3.32 5.88 9.64
N GLY A 31 2.21 5.85 8.91
CA GLY A 31 2.18 5.34 7.55
C GLY A 31 2.19 3.82 7.47
N GLU A 32 1.80 3.12 8.54
CA GLU A 32 1.93 1.67 8.62
C GLU A 32 0.58 0.98 8.66
N CYS A 33 0.48 -0.13 7.95
CA CYS A 33 -0.70 -1.00 7.96
C CYS A 33 -0.25 -2.43 7.65
N PHE A 34 -1.13 -3.39 7.90
CA PHE A 34 -0.75 -4.80 7.68
C PHE A 34 -1.91 -5.66 7.19
N PRO A 35 -2.65 -5.24 6.16
CA PRO A 35 -3.67 -6.09 5.56
C PRO A 35 -3.03 -7.26 4.84
N SER A 36 -3.74 -8.38 4.74
CA SER A 36 -3.26 -9.50 3.94
C SER A 36 -3.41 -9.20 2.46
N VAL A 37 -2.59 -9.86 1.63
CA VAL A 37 -2.72 -9.74 0.18
C VAL A 37 -4.10 -10.18 -0.27
N ARG A 38 -4.64 -11.24 0.34
CA ARG A 38 -5.99 -11.71 0.05
C ARG A 38 -7.01 -10.60 0.28
N ARG A 39 -6.91 -9.89 1.41
CA ARG A 39 -7.84 -8.82 1.74
C ARG A 39 -7.76 -7.68 0.72
N ILE A 40 -6.53 -7.30 0.36
CA ILE A 40 -6.34 -6.25 -0.64
C ILE A 40 -6.97 -6.65 -1.96
N ALA A 41 -6.70 -7.88 -2.40
CA ALA A 41 -7.23 -8.39 -3.66
C ALA A 41 -8.74 -8.41 -3.66
N GLU A 42 -9.35 -8.85 -2.56
CA GLU A 42 -10.80 -8.90 -2.44
C GLU A 42 -11.41 -7.50 -2.46
N ASP A 43 -10.86 -6.59 -1.68
CA ASP A 43 -11.41 -5.24 -1.55
C ASP A 43 -11.28 -4.45 -2.85
N LEU A 44 -10.23 -4.69 -3.63
CA LEU A 44 -10.01 -3.98 -4.88
C LEU A 44 -10.50 -4.77 -6.10
N SER A 45 -10.99 -5.99 -5.90
CA SER A 45 -11.48 -6.86 -6.98
C SER A 45 -10.42 -7.12 -8.04
N ILE A 46 -9.20 -7.42 -7.60
CA ILE A 46 -8.10 -7.75 -8.51
C ILE A 46 -7.46 -9.05 -8.04
N HIS A 47 -6.66 -9.65 -8.91
CA HIS A 47 -5.94 -10.88 -8.57
C HIS A 47 -4.77 -10.60 -7.62
N LYS A 48 -4.41 -11.60 -6.81
CA LYS A 48 -3.26 -11.49 -5.93
C LYS A 48 -1.98 -11.16 -6.69
N SER A 49 -1.81 -11.76 -7.88
CA SER A 49 -0.64 -11.48 -8.70
C SER A 49 -0.56 -10.01 -9.07
N THR A 50 -1.70 -9.39 -9.31
CA THR A 50 -1.77 -7.95 -9.60
C THR A 50 -1.35 -7.13 -8.39
N VAL A 51 -1.77 -7.56 -7.19
CA VAL A 51 -1.35 -6.89 -5.96
C VAL A 51 0.16 -6.94 -5.81
N TYR A 52 0.77 -8.11 -6.04
CA TYR A 52 2.23 -8.24 -5.93
C TYR A 52 2.96 -7.39 -6.96
N ARG A 53 2.44 -7.30 -8.18
CA ARG A 53 3.03 -6.43 -9.20
C ARG A 53 2.96 -4.97 -8.79
N ALA A 54 1.82 -4.57 -8.21
CA ALA A 54 1.66 -3.21 -7.72
C ALA A 54 2.65 -2.91 -6.59
N PHE A 55 2.87 -3.85 -5.68
CA PHE A 55 3.86 -3.70 -4.63
C PHE A 55 5.24 -3.43 -5.22
N THR A 56 5.65 -4.25 -6.20
CA THR A 56 6.96 -4.10 -6.84
C THR A 56 7.10 -2.73 -7.49
N GLU A 57 6.06 -2.30 -8.19
CA GLU A 57 6.07 -1.00 -8.84
C GLU A 57 6.22 0.13 -7.82
N LEU A 58 5.46 0.05 -6.73
CA LEU A 58 5.51 1.07 -5.68
C LEU A 58 6.85 1.06 -4.96
N GLU A 59 7.40 -0.12 -4.71
CA GLU A 59 8.72 -0.23 -4.07
C GLU A 59 9.81 0.38 -4.94
N ASN A 60 9.74 0.14 -6.25
CA ASN A 60 10.72 0.69 -7.18
C ASN A 60 10.66 2.21 -7.25
N ARG A 61 9.53 2.79 -6.88
CA ARG A 61 9.38 4.25 -6.85
C ARG A 61 9.63 4.83 -5.46
N GLY A 62 9.98 4.00 -4.49
CA GLY A 62 10.22 4.46 -3.12
C GLY A 62 8.96 4.88 -2.39
N LEU A 63 7.79 4.41 -2.83
CA LEU A 63 6.51 4.78 -2.22
C LEU A 63 6.01 3.74 -1.23
N LEU A 64 6.63 2.57 -1.19
CA LEU A 64 6.20 1.48 -0.32
C LEU A 64 7.40 0.72 0.18
N GLU A 65 7.35 0.31 1.44
CA GLU A 65 8.30 -0.61 2.04
C GLU A 65 7.52 -1.77 2.61
N ARG A 66 7.91 -3.00 2.27
CA ARG A 66 7.31 -4.21 2.82
C ARG A 66 8.26 -4.81 3.83
N ILE A 67 7.75 -5.09 5.02
CA ILE A 67 8.54 -5.67 6.09
C ILE A 67 7.89 -7.00 6.47
N PRO A 68 8.52 -8.15 6.17
CA PRO A 68 7.94 -9.45 6.51
C PRO A 68 7.83 -9.59 8.02
N ARG A 69 6.77 -10.25 8.48
CA ARG A 69 6.57 -10.56 9.89
C ARG A 69 6.37 -12.05 10.04
N TYR A 70 6.88 -12.61 11.12
CA TYR A 70 6.77 -14.03 11.40
C TYR A 70 6.30 -14.24 12.83
N HIS A 71 5.56 -15.33 13.05
CA HIS A 71 5.25 -15.75 14.41
C HIS A 71 6.51 -16.26 15.09
N ILE A 72 6.55 -16.09 16.40
CA ILE A 72 7.66 -16.62 17.21
C ILE A 72 7.78 -18.12 17.03
N GLN A 73 6.67 -18.82 16.81
CA GLN A 73 6.67 -20.27 16.66
C GLN A 73 6.74 -20.72 15.20
N GLY A 74 7.17 -19.85 14.30
CA GLY A 74 7.50 -20.24 12.94
C GLY A 74 6.46 -19.98 11.87
N GLY A 75 5.26 -19.50 12.16
CA GLY A 75 4.27 -19.17 11.16
C GLY A 75 4.52 -17.80 10.54
N ARG A 76 4.20 -17.65 9.25
CA ARG A 76 4.33 -16.37 8.58
C ARG A 76 3.07 -15.54 8.77
N ARG A 77 3.23 -14.30 9.20
CA ARG A 77 2.13 -13.34 9.34
C ARG A 77 2.06 -12.43 8.12
N SER A 78 0.96 -11.65 8.01
CA SER A 78 0.87 -10.62 6.99
C SER A 78 2.02 -9.64 7.15
N SER A 79 2.59 -9.21 6.03
CA SER A 79 3.67 -8.22 6.07
C SER A 79 3.17 -6.90 6.61
N LEU A 80 4.08 -6.16 7.20
CA LEU A 80 3.86 -4.77 7.55
C LEU A 80 4.16 -3.94 6.32
N TYR A 81 3.26 -3.04 5.96
CA TYR A 81 3.44 -2.14 4.82
C TYR A 81 3.61 -0.73 5.34
N ARG A 82 4.72 -0.11 4.97
CA ARG A 82 4.98 1.28 5.31
C ARG A 82 4.82 2.11 4.06
N VAL A 83 3.79 2.95 4.06
CA VAL A 83 3.48 3.83 2.93
C VAL A 83 4.33 5.09 3.06
N LYS A 84 5.00 5.45 1.98
CA LYS A 84 5.91 6.60 1.98
C LYS A 84 5.43 7.67 1.01
N GLY A 85 5.94 8.88 1.19
CA GLY A 85 5.64 10.01 0.32
C GLY A 85 4.68 11.00 0.95
N GLU A 86 4.62 12.18 0.36
CA GLU A 86 3.80 13.29 0.87
C GLU A 86 2.32 12.96 0.90
N ILE A 87 1.88 12.07 0.01
CA ILE A 87 0.46 11.72 -0.10
C ILE A 87 -0.05 11.08 1.18
N THR A 88 0.79 10.28 1.86
CA THR A 88 0.40 9.67 3.13
C THR A 88 0.06 10.72 4.16
N ILE A 89 0.88 11.75 4.26
CA ILE A 89 0.66 12.86 5.19
C ILE A 89 -0.63 13.60 4.84
N ILE A 90 -0.82 13.90 3.56
CA ILE A 90 -2.01 14.61 3.11
C ILE A 90 -3.28 13.84 3.43
N LEU A 91 -3.30 12.54 3.14
CA LEU A 91 -4.47 11.71 3.39
C LEU A 91 -4.75 11.58 4.89
N TYR A 92 -3.71 11.46 5.69
CA TYR A 92 -3.86 11.31 7.13
C TYR A 92 -4.40 12.59 7.76
N ASN A 93 -3.90 13.74 7.34
CA ASN A 93 -4.25 15.04 7.92
C ASN A 93 -5.56 15.63 7.39
N LYS A 94 -6.26 14.91 6.56
CA LYS A 94 -7.43 15.45 5.90
C LYS A 94 -8.69 15.45 6.76
N THR A 95 -8.65 14.85 7.89
CA THR A 95 -9.79 14.81 8.78
C THR A 95 -10.04 16.13 9.47
#